data_2f90455b830101ce6a1dceca3b5ccd65
#
_entry.id   2f90455b830101ce6a1dceca3b5ccd65
#
_cell.length_a   1.000
_cell.length_b   1.000
_cell.length_c   1.000
_cell.angle_alpha   90.00
_cell.angle_beta   90.00
_cell.angle_gamma   90.00
#
_symmetry.space_group_name_H-M   'P 1'
#
loop_
_entity.id
_entity.type
_entity.pdbx_description
1 polymer ?
#
loop_
_entity_poly.entity_id
_entity_poly.type
_entity_poly.pdbx_seq_one_letter_code
_entity_poly.pdbx_strand_id
1 'polypeptide(L)'
;LSSSVVFVEKWPVLGRHGKAAEWLQVWSDLGRAARTIDAYGRGLSEFLIVCEREGVDPLTAGRADVAVFVRELTERPHRRGANVASIDSGAGLSNATIQQRLVPVRLFFGFLVEEGLRESNPVGRGRFVPGRHHGGTRRGLVPRFTKLPWIPDEQQWRDVLAVAADEPIRNRVMLALAYDAALRRAELCSLRTDDVDPGRRMLRVRAEVTKNRRERTVPYSAPTGVLLTGYLARRATISRARGPLFLSESRRNHGEPLTLWTWSKVVRRIALAAGVERFSTHTTRHLCLTDLARMGWELHAIATFAGHRNTDTTLQYIHLSDRDLADKLAKGMDHIHAWRVAMLTGAEATGTAK
;
A
#
# COMPACT_ATOMS: atom_id res chain seq x y z
N LEU A 1 16.18 3.85 -29.77
CA LEU A 1 15.95 5.18 -29.15
C LEU A 1 16.40 5.08 -27.69
N SER A 2 17.37 5.92 -27.31
CA SER A 2 17.92 5.92 -25.93
C SER A 2 16.80 6.24 -24.92
N SER A 3 16.77 5.56 -23.77
CA SER A 3 15.79 5.81 -22.70
C SER A 3 15.70 7.28 -22.25
N SER A 4 16.79 8.04 -22.43
CA SER A 4 16.84 9.48 -22.12
C SER A 4 15.88 10.33 -22.96
N VAL A 5 15.66 9.98 -24.22
CA VAL A 5 14.71 10.68 -25.12
C VAL A 5 13.28 10.51 -24.62
N VAL A 6 12.91 9.32 -24.14
CA VAL A 6 11.57 9.04 -23.62
C VAL A 6 11.24 9.85 -22.35
N PHE A 7 12.25 10.14 -21.52
CA PHE A 7 12.02 10.94 -20.29
C PHE A 7 11.81 12.41 -20.60
N VAL A 8 12.55 12.95 -21.56
CA VAL A 8 12.44 14.35 -21.98
C VAL A 8 11.10 14.60 -22.68
N GLU A 9 10.63 13.66 -23.50
CA GLU A 9 9.28 13.78 -24.11
C GLU A 9 8.18 13.78 -23.05
N LYS A 10 8.30 12.94 -22.03
CA LYS A 10 7.28 12.85 -20.97
C LYS A 10 7.34 14.00 -19.96
N TRP A 11 8.53 14.48 -19.67
CA TRP A 11 8.80 15.58 -18.73
C TRP A 11 9.77 16.58 -19.37
N PRO A 12 9.28 17.52 -20.18
CA PRO A 12 10.14 18.45 -20.93
C PRO A 12 11.08 19.29 -20.08
N VAL A 13 10.72 19.56 -18.82
CA VAL A 13 11.60 20.26 -17.88
C VAL A 13 12.91 19.51 -17.62
N LEU A 14 12.93 18.18 -17.64
CA LEU A 14 14.16 17.41 -17.46
C LEU A 14 15.17 17.67 -18.60
N GLY A 15 14.69 17.94 -19.82
CA GLY A 15 15.56 18.28 -20.95
C GLY A 15 16.30 19.61 -20.80
N ARG A 16 15.78 20.52 -19.96
CA ARG A 16 16.44 21.81 -19.64
C ARG A 16 17.46 21.69 -18.50
N HIS A 17 17.38 20.61 -17.72
CA HIS A 17 18.25 20.35 -16.58
C HIS A 17 19.04 19.04 -16.77
N GLY A 18 20.15 19.09 -17.50
CA GLY A 18 20.91 17.91 -17.92
C GLY A 18 21.28 16.94 -16.78
N LYS A 19 21.68 17.46 -15.61
CA LYS A 19 21.99 16.60 -14.44
C LYS A 19 20.77 15.89 -13.87
N ALA A 20 19.58 16.45 -13.99
CA ALA A 20 18.33 15.79 -13.58
C ALA A 20 17.95 14.65 -14.55
N ALA A 21 18.13 14.86 -15.85
CA ALA A 21 17.93 13.83 -16.86
C ALA A 21 18.93 12.68 -16.69
N GLU A 22 20.21 13.00 -16.48
CA GLU A 22 21.30 12.04 -16.21
C GLU A 22 20.97 11.18 -14.97
N TRP A 23 20.58 11.81 -13.87
CA TRP A 23 20.17 11.10 -12.65
C TRP A 23 19.03 10.10 -12.90
N LEU A 24 18.00 10.50 -13.63
CA LEU A 24 16.88 9.61 -13.92
C LEU A 24 17.29 8.47 -14.83
N GLN A 25 18.20 8.73 -15.79
CA GLN A 25 18.77 7.71 -16.67
C GLN A 25 19.57 6.68 -15.86
N VAL A 26 20.42 7.09 -14.92
CA VAL A 26 21.16 6.19 -14.03
C VAL A 26 20.22 5.22 -13.31
N TRP A 27 19.11 5.71 -12.77
CA TRP A 27 18.13 4.83 -12.11
C TRP A 27 17.46 3.85 -13.08
N SER A 28 17.23 4.26 -14.32
CA SER A 28 16.70 3.39 -15.38
C SER A 28 17.69 2.29 -15.75
N ASP A 29 18.95 2.64 -15.95
CA ASP A 29 20.02 1.73 -16.34
C ASP A 29 20.35 0.72 -15.23
N LEU A 30 20.18 1.13 -13.95
CA LEU A 30 20.24 0.23 -12.81
C LEU A 30 19.02 -0.70 -12.68
N GLY A 31 18.10 -0.72 -13.65
CA GLY A 31 16.96 -1.64 -13.70
C GLY A 31 15.87 -1.35 -12.66
N ARG A 32 15.68 -0.09 -12.25
CA ARG A 32 14.55 0.27 -11.39
C ARG A 32 13.22 0.08 -12.14
N ALA A 33 12.22 -0.39 -11.40
CA ALA A 33 10.90 -0.62 -11.97
C ALA A 33 10.35 0.63 -12.66
N ALA A 34 9.76 0.49 -13.85
CA ALA A 34 9.23 1.59 -14.66
C ALA A 34 8.30 2.53 -13.88
N ARG A 35 7.45 1.99 -12.98
CA ARG A 35 6.59 2.80 -12.11
C ARG A 35 7.37 3.64 -11.10
N THR A 36 8.53 3.18 -10.65
CA THR A 36 9.40 3.94 -9.75
C THR A 36 10.07 5.08 -10.52
N ILE A 37 10.57 4.82 -11.73
CA ILE A 37 11.11 5.84 -12.62
C ILE A 37 10.05 6.90 -12.92
N ASP A 38 8.82 6.48 -13.22
CA ASP A 38 7.69 7.38 -13.46
C ASP A 38 7.36 8.27 -12.25
N ALA A 39 7.38 7.71 -11.06
CA ALA A 39 7.16 8.46 -9.83
C ALA A 39 8.31 9.44 -9.54
N TYR A 40 9.56 9.03 -9.84
CA TYR A 40 10.74 9.86 -9.67
C TYR A 40 10.76 11.01 -10.68
N GLY A 41 10.54 10.73 -11.95
CA GLY A 41 10.45 11.76 -13.00
C GLY A 41 9.38 12.80 -12.68
N ARG A 42 8.18 12.37 -12.29
CA ARG A 42 7.09 13.27 -11.90
C ARG A 42 7.45 14.15 -10.72
N GLY A 43 7.94 13.57 -9.61
CA GLY A 43 8.22 14.34 -8.40
C GLY A 43 9.38 15.31 -8.59
N LEU A 44 10.42 14.91 -9.33
CA LEU A 44 11.54 15.80 -9.63
C LEU A 44 11.12 16.91 -10.61
N SER A 45 10.36 16.59 -11.66
CA SER A 45 9.87 17.60 -12.61
C SER A 45 9.01 18.66 -11.93
N GLU A 46 8.16 18.30 -10.98
CA GLU A 46 7.36 19.27 -10.22
C GLU A 46 8.26 20.23 -9.43
N PHE A 47 9.35 19.73 -8.82
CA PHE A 47 10.34 20.56 -8.12
C PHE A 47 11.08 21.50 -9.09
N LEU A 48 11.56 20.98 -10.22
CA LEU A 48 12.29 21.77 -11.21
C LEU A 48 11.43 22.91 -11.79
N ILE A 49 10.14 22.65 -12.04
CA ILE A 49 9.21 23.69 -12.49
C ILE A 49 9.08 24.81 -11.46
N VAL A 50 9.05 24.46 -10.17
CA VAL A 50 9.06 25.47 -9.11
C VAL A 50 10.36 26.27 -9.09
N CYS A 51 11.50 25.61 -9.22
CA CYS A 51 12.80 26.29 -9.30
C CYS A 51 12.85 27.27 -10.49
N GLU A 52 12.42 26.87 -11.67
CA GLU A 52 12.37 27.74 -12.86
C GLU A 52 11.49 28.97 -12.63
N ARG A 53 10.30 28.79 -12.04
CA ARG A 53 9.38 29.88 -11.75
C ARG A 53 9.94 30.88 -10.72
N GLU A 54 10.63 30.36 -9.70
CA GLU A 54 11.23 31.19 -8.64
C GLU A 54 12.63 31.73 -9.03
N GLY A 55 13.14 31.42 -10.24
CA GLY A 55 14.45 31.85 -10.71
C GLY A 55 15.62 31.22 -9.95
N VAL A 56 15.43 30.04 -9.39
CA VAL A 56 16.42 29.32 -8.58
C VAL A 56 17.10 28.23 -9.43
N ASP A 57 18.43 28.19 -9.42
CA ASP A 57 19.17 27.09 -10.01
C ASP A 57 18.99 25.80 -9.16
N PRO A 58 18.43 24.72 -9.71
CA PRO A 58 18.23 23.47 -8.97
C PRO A 58 19.52 22.87 -8.39
N LEU A 59 20.69 23.16 -8.97
CA LEU A 59 21.96 22.63 -8.50
C LEU A 59 22.38 23.29 -7.18
N THR A 60 22.04 24.56 -6.97
CA THR A 60 22.39 25.36 -5.79
C THR A 60 21.24 25.53 -4.80
N ALA A 61 20.01 25.15 -5.20
CA ALA A 61 18.81 25.29 -4.39
C ALA A 61 19.00 24.78 -2.95
N GLY A 62 18.64 25.62 -1.99
CA GLY A 62 18.83 25.36 -0.57
C GLY A 62 17.57 24.83 0.12
N ARG A 63 17.61 24.76 1.44
CA ARG A 63 16.48 24.31 2.26
C ARG A 63 15.27 25.24 2.16
N ALA A 64 15.51 26.56 2.00
CA ALA A 64 14.44 27.53 1.82
C ALA A 64 13.64 27.29 0.53
N ASP A 65 14.35 27.00 -0.57
CA ASP A 65 13.73 26.74 -1.87
C ASP A 65 12.90 25.44 -1.86
N VAL A 66 13.40 24.40 -1.17
CA VAL A 66 12.62 23.17 -0.94
C VAL A 66 11.41 23.46 -0.04
N ALA A 67 11.49 24.39 0.91
CA ALA A 67 10.33 24.79 1.72
C ALA A 67 9.27 25.51 0.90
N VAL A 68 9.65 26.34 -0.08
CA VAL A 68 8.72 26.95 -1.06
C VAL A 68 7.98 25.87 -1.85
N PHE A 69 8.70 24.86 -2.34
CA PHE A 69 8.10 23.71 -3.02
C PHE A 69 7.10 22.95 -2.12
N VAL A 70 7.45 22.68 -0.86
CA VAL A 70 6.56 22.04 0.12
C VAL A 70 5.31 22.87 0.34
N ARG A 71 5.44 24.20 0.52
CA ARG A 71 4.32 25.13 0.69
C ARG A 71 3.37 25.05 -0.51
N GLU A 72 3.90 25.11 -1.74
CA GLU A 72 3.07 24.99 -2.94
C GLU A 72 2.30 23.67 -2.98
N LEU A 73 2.94 22.54 -2.66
CA LEU A 73 2.26 21.25 -2.61
C LEU A 73 1.16 21.21 -1.53
N THR A 74 1.35 21.95 -0.42
CA THR A 74 0.39 22.05 0.68
C THR A 74 -0.79 22.93 0.31
N GLU A 75 -0.59 23.96 -0.50
CA GLU A 75 -1.61 24.93 -0.89
C GLU A 75 -2.30 24.56 -2.22
N ARG A 76 -1.73 23.63 -2.99
CA ARG A 76 -2.21 23.26 -4.33
C ARG A 76 -3.63 22.70 -4.26
N PRO A 77 -4.61 23.31 -4.99
CA PRO A 77 -5.98 22.83 -5.02
C PRO A 77 -6.04 21.37 -5.49
N HIS A 78 -6.81 20.52 -4.80
CA HIS A 78 -7.07 19.18 -5.26
C HIS A 78 -7.83 19.19 -6.58
N ARG A 79 -7.25 18.63 -7.64
CA ARG A 79 -7.94 18.32 -8.90
C ARG A 79 -8.88 17.10 -8.74
N ARG A 80 -9.65 17.04 -7.68
CA ARG A 80 -10.74 16.07 -7.57
C ARG A 80 -12.02 16.79 -7.98
N GLY A 81 -12.81 16.14 -8.85
CA GLY A 81 -14.06 16.73 -9.34
C GLY A 81 -14.96 17.14 -8.19
N ALA A 82 -15.91 18.04 -8.48
CA ALA A 82 -16.76 18.77 -7.54
C ALA A 82 -17.55 17.92 -6.50
N ASN A 83 -17.48 16.59 -6.56
CA ASN A 83 -18.28 15.67 -5.75
C ASN A 83 -17.50 14.95 -4.64
N VAL A 84 -16.28 15.36 -4.31
CA VAL A 84 -15.52 14.76 -3.20
C VAL A 84 -15.37 15.77 -2.08
N ALA A 85 -16.26 15.72 -1.09
CA ALA A 85 -16.07 16.41 0.18
C ALA A 85 -14.82 15.86 0.86
N SER A 86 -13.78 16.68 1.01
CA SER A 86 -12.62 16.37 1.83
C SER A 86 -13.01 16.55 3.29
N ILE A 87 -12.90 15.51 4.10
CA ILE A 87 -13.07 15.60 5.56
C ILE A 87 -11.88 16.34 6.20
N ASP A 88 -10.75 16.43 5.49
CA ASP A 88 -9.62 17.31 5.85
C ASP A 88 -9.80 18.64 5.09
N SER A 89 -10.03 19.71 5.82
CA SER A 89 -10.20 21.09 5.36
C SER A 89 -8.94 21.69 4.69
N GLY A 90 -7.97 20.87 4.30
CA GLY A 90 -6.74 21.28 3.65
C GLY A 90 -6.89 21.34 2.12
N ALA A 91 -6.76 22.53 1.54
CA ALA A 91 -6.72 22.79 0.11
C ALA A 91 -5.46 22.27 -0.58
N GLY A 92 -4.82 21.20 -0.13
CA GLY A 92 -3.55 20.75 -0.67
C GLY A 92 -3.33 19.24 -0.68
N LEU A 93 -2.14 18.82 -1.09
CA LEU A 93 -1.77 17.40 -1.08
C LEU A 93 -1.58 16.90 0.36
N SER A 94 -1.96 15.65 0.62
CA SER A 94 -1.71 15.03 1.92
C SER A 94 -0.21 14.95 2.22
N ASN A 95 0.17 15.00 3.51
CA ASN A 95 1.57 14.88 3.95
C ASN A 95 2.26 13.63 3.38
N ALA A 96 1.55 12.50 3.27
CA ALA A 96 2.08 11.28 2.66
C ALA A 96 2.42 11.48 1.17
N THR A 97 1.59 12.20 0.43
CA THR A 97 1.83 12.53 -0.98
C THR A 97 2.98 13.51 -1.12
N ILE A 98 3.04 14.54 -0.27
CA ILE A 98 4.17 15.50 -0.26
C ILE A 98 5.48 14.78 0.02
N GLN A 99 5.51 13.88 1.00
CA GLN A 99 6.70 13.06 1.27
C GLN A 99 7.10 12.20 0.07
N GLN A 100 6.14 11.62 -0.65
CA GLN A 100 6.44 10.88 -1.89
C GLN A 100 7.04 11.78 -2.97
N ARG A 101 6.59 13.04 -3.08
CA ARG A 101 7.17 14.04 -4.00
C ARG A 101 8.58 14.46 -3.60
N LEU A 102 8.87 14.53 -2.31
CA LEU A 102 10.20 14.86 -1.79
C LEU A 102 11.22 13.71 -1.92
N VAL A 103 10.79 12.45 -2.07
CA VAL A 103 11.72 11.32 -2.24
C VAL A 103 12.64 11.52 -3.44
N PRO A 104 12.16 11.75 -4.68
CA PRO A 104 13.04 11.95 -5.82
C PRO A 104 13.90 13.21 -5.70
N VAL A 105 13.38 14.29 -5.13
CA VAL A 105 14.16 15.51 -4.88
C VAL A 105 15.34 15.23 -3.95
N ARG A 106 15.09 14.51 -2.86
CA ARG A 106 16.15 14.10 -1.94
C ARG A 106 17.18 13.19 -2.61
N LEU A 107 16.73 12.22 -3.42
CA LEU A 107 17.63 11.30 -4.11
C LEU A 107 18.45 12.01 -5.18
N PHE A 108 17.88 12.99 -5.86
CA PHE A 108 18.59 13.84 -6.81
C PHE A 108 19.68 14.67 -6.11
N PHE A 109 19.36 15.33 -5.00
CA PHE A 109 20.39 16.03 -4.22
C PHE A 109 21.45 15.11 -3.61
N GLY A 110 21.08 13.86 -3.27
CA GLY A 110 22.05 12.83 -2.88
C GLY A 110 23.02 12.50 -4.01
N PHE A 111 22.52 12.34 -5.23
CA PHE A 111 23.33 12.14 -6.41
C PHE A 111 24.27 13.32 -6.67
N LEU A 112 23.81 14.58 -6.55
CA LEU A 112 24.66 15.73 -6.71
C LEU A 112 25.80 15.80 -5.65
N VAL A 113 25.57 15.30 -4.45
CA VAL A 113 26.60 15.17 -3.42
C VAL A 113 27.60 14.07 -3.79
N GLU A 114 27.13 12.92 -4.26
CA GLU A 114 27.96 11.78 -4.71
C GLU A 114 28.85 12.17 -5.90
N GLU A 115 28.33 13.01 -6.80
CA GLU A 115 29.06 13.56 -7.96
C GLU A 115 30.02 14.73 -7.60
N GLY A 116 30.09 15.13 -6.32
CA GLY A 116 30.91 16.24 -5.88
C GLY A 116 30.44 17.64 -6.32
N LEU A 117 29.21 17.75 -6.83
CA LEU A 117 28.61 19.01 -7.28
C LEU A 117 28.02 19.82 -6.12
N ARG A 118 27.87 19.20 -4.94
CA ARG A 118 27.38 19.82 -3.71
C ARG A 118 28.02 19.19 -2.48
N GLU A 119 28.14 19.97 -1.41
CA GLU A 119 28.64 19.49 -0.11
C GLU A 119 27.55 18.83 0.73
N SER A 120 26.28 19.22 0.58
CA SER A 120 25.20 18.76 1.43
C SER A 120 23.85 18.63 0.71
N ASN A 121 22.99 17.80 1.28
CA ASN A 121 21.63 17.58 0.80
C ASN A 121 20.62 18.42 1.62
N PRO A 122 19.91 19.38 1.01
CA PRO A 122 18.95 20.24 1.71
C PRO A 122 17.69 19.49 2.19
N VAL A 123 17.42 18.29 1.64
CA VAL A 123 16.26 17.46 2.00
C VAL A 123 16.68 16.40 3.03
N GLY A 124 16.57 16.72 4.30
CA GLY A 124 16.94 15.82 5.38
C GLY A 124 16.12 14.53 5.43
N ARG A 125 16.72 13.44 5.98
CA ARG A 125 16.07 12.13 6.17
C ARG A 125 15.32 11.96 7.49
N GLY A 126 15.35 12.96 8.39
CA GLY A 126 14.81 12.85 9.74
C GLY A 126 13.28 12.86 9.83
N ARG A 127 12.74 12.43 10.98
CA ARG A 127 11.34 12.65 11.33
C ARG A 127 11.11 14.12 11.65
N PHE A 128 9.98 14.66 11.18
CA PHE A 128 9.51 15.96 11.66
C PHE A 128 9.08 15.82 13.13
N VAL A 129 9.65 16.66 14.00
CA VAL A 129 9.26 16.73 15.42
C VAL A 129 8.83 18.16 15.68
N PRO A 130 7.54 18.43 16.00
CA PRO A 130 7.08 19.75 16.39
C PRO A 130 7.79 20.23 17.66
N GLY A 131 8.10 21.53 17.76
CA GLY A 131 8.49 22.17 19.01
C GLY A 131 9.97 22.06 19.43
N ARG A 132 10.86 21.39 18.70
CA ARG A 132 12.31 21.42 18.99
C ARG A 132 13.06 22.36 18.05
N HIS A 133 13.87 23.27 18.64
CA HIS A 133 14.58 24.33 17.95
C HIS A 133 15.48 23.87 16.78
N HIS A 134 15.71 24.80 15.86
CA HIS A 134 16.51 24.69 14.65
C HIS A 134 17.96 24.27 14.96
N GLY A 135 18.32 23.07 14.53
CA GLY A 135 19.68 22.59 14.62
C GLY A 135 19.82 21.13 14.31
N GLY A 136 20.08 20.77 13.06
CA GLY A 136 20.43 19.44 12.64
C GLY A 136 19.86 19.01 11.28
N THR A 137 20.76 18.55 10.43
CA THR A 137 20.51 18.02 9.08
C THR A 137 19.59 16.78 9.03
N ARG A 138 19.13 16.27 10.18
CA ARG A 138 18.38 15.00 10.31
C ARG A 138 16.87 15.17 10.44
N ARG A 139 16.28 16.33 10.20
CA ARG A 139 14.82 16.54 10.35
C ARG A 139 14.11 16.53 9.01
N GLY A 140 13.04 15.71 8.93
CA GLY A 140 12.12 15.73 7.81
C GLY A 140 11.38 17.07 7.70
N LEU A 141 11.09 17.50 6.48
CA LEU A 141 10.43 18.77 6.19
C LEU A 141 8.91 18.72 6.39
N VAL A 142 8.32 17.53 6.42
CA VAL A 142 6.86 17.34 6.48
C VAL A 142 6.50 16.32 7.56
N PRO A 143 5.51 16.61 8.41
CA PRO A 143 5.03 15.66 9.42
C PRO A 143 4.59 14.34 8.80
N ARG A 144 4.92 13.24 9.47
CA ARG A 144 4.44 11.91 9.08
C ARG A 144 3.43 11.43 10.10
N PHE A 145 2.16 11.42 9.70
CA PHE A 145 1.11 10.80 10.48
C PHE A 145 0.95 9.34 10.04
N THR A 146 1.05 8.42 10.99
CA THR A 146 0.73 7.01 10.75
C THR A 146 -0.77 6.85 11.04
N LYS A 147 -1.58 6.72 9.99
CA LYS A 147 -3.00 6.40 10.13
C LYS A 147 -3.13 4.88 10.08
N LEU A 148 -3.91 4.33 10.98
CA LEU A 148 -4.30 2.93 10.92
C LEU A 148 -5.10 2.68 9.62
N PRO A 149 -4.90 1.54 8.94
CA PRO A 149 -5.69 1.19 7.79
C PRO A 149 -7.15 1.07 8.19
N TRP A 150 -8.04 1.56 7.34
CA TRP A 150 -9.45 1.34 7.51
C TRP A 150 -9.81 -0.09 7.09
N ILE A 151 -10.64 -0.74 7.90
CA ILE A 151 -11.27 -2.01 7.60
C ILE A 151 -12.78 -1.86 7.75
N PRO A 152 -13.60 -2.60 6.99
CA PRO A 152 -15.04 -2.64 7.17
C PRO A 152 -15.40 -3.30 8.51
N ASP A 153 -16.51 -2.89 9.09
CA ASP A 153 -17.14 -3.67 10.13
C ASP A 153 -17.80 -4.95 9.57
N GLU A 154 -18.36 -5.78 10.44
CA GLU A 154 -18.91 -7.08 10.03
C GLU A 154 -20.09 -6.93 9.06
N GLN A 155 -20.96 -5.93 9.27
CA GLN A 155 -22.12 -5.71 8.41
C GLN A 155 -21.66 -5.19 7.03
N GLN A 156 -20.76 -4.23 6.99
CA GLN A 156 -20.20 -3.71 5.75
C GLN A 156 -19.48 -4.81 4.95
N TRP A 157 -18.80 -5.74 5.65
CA TRP A 157 -18.17 -6.88 4.98
C TRP A 157 -19.21 -7.83 4.40
N ARG A 158 -20.29 -8.12 5.11
CA ARG A 158 -21.43 -8.92 4.61
C ARG A 158 -22.06 -8.28 3.38
N ASP A 159 -22.26 -6.95 3.39
CA ASP A 159 -22.85 -6.23 2.25
C ASP A 159 -21.95 -6.33 1.00
N VAL A 160 -20.63 -6.19 1.17
CA VAL A 160 -19.65 -6.40 0.09
C VAL A 160 -19.72 -7.81 -0.46
N LEU A 161 -19.81 -8.83 0.40
CA LEU A 161 -19.90 -10.24 -0.01
C LEU A 161 -21.23 -10.55 -0.70
N ALA A 162 -22.33 -9.97 -0.24
CA ALA A 162 -23.66 -10.14 -0.86
C ALA A 162 -23.65 -9.61 -2.31
N VAL A 163 -23.12 -8.40 -2.53
CA VAL A 163 -22.95 -7.84 -3.88
C VAL A 163 -21.98 -8.69 -4.72
N ALA A 164 -20.89 -9.16 -4.11
CA ALA A 164 -19.91 -9.98 -4.81
C ALA A 164 -20.45 -11.35 -5.23
N ALA A 165 -21.49 -11.88 -4.58
CA ALA A 165 -22.12 -13.15 -4.92
C ALA A 165 -22.72 -13.15 -6.33
N ASP A 166 -23.17 -12.00 -6.82
CA ASP A 166 -23.75 -11.82 -8.17
C ASP A 166 -22.68 -11.58 -9.26
N GLU A 167 -21.42 -11.43 -8.86
CA GLU A 167 -20.32 -11.23 -9.80
C GLU A 167 -19.98 -12.54 -10.55
N PRO A 168 -19.42 -12.43 -11.78
CA PRO A 168 -18.88 -13.58 -12.49
C PRO A 168 -17.89 -14.39 -11.63
N ILE A 169 -17.87 -15.71 -11.82
CA ILE A 169 -17.05 -16.64 -11.01
C ILE A 169 -15.59 -16.19 -10.89
N ARG A 170 -14.99 -15.61 -11.95
CA ARG A 170 -13.66 -15.04 -11.93
C ARG A 170 -13.51 -13.97 -10.82
N ASN A 171 -14.45 -13.03 -10.74
CA ASN A 171 -14.37 -11.93 -9.80
C ASN A 171 -14.59 -12.41 -8.37
N ARG A 172 -15.48 -13.40 -8.18
CA ARG A 172 -15.73 -14.04 -6.88
C ARG A 172 -14.48 -14.74 -6.35
N VAL A 173 -13.84 -15.56 -7.16
CA VAL A 173 -12.62 -16.26 -6.75
C VAL A 173 -11.45 -15.30 -6.53
N MET A 174 -11.36 -14.21 -7.32
CA MET A 174 -10.34 -13.18 -7.10
C MET A 174 -10.52 -12.48 -5.75
N LEU A 175 -11.77 -12.15 -5.38
CA LEU A 175 -12.05 -11.53 -4.08
C LEU A 175 -11.73 -12.49 -2.93
N ALA A 176 -12.14 -13.75 -3.05
CA ALA A 176 -11.88 -14.79 -2.05
C ALA A 176 -10.38 -15.03 -1.86
N LEU A 177 -9.60 -15.18 -2.93
CA LEU A 177 -8.14 -15.34 -2.84
C LEU A 177 -7.44 -14.09 -2.31
N ALA A 178 -7.95 -12.89 -2.66
CA ALA A 178 -7.39 -11.64 -2.13
C ALA A 178 -7.52 -11.55 -0.62
N TYR A 179 -8.61 -12.08 -0.05
CA TYR A 179 -8.82 -12.18 1.38
C TYR A 179 -8.04 -13.34 1.98
N ASP A 180 -8.31 -14.59 1.56
CA ASP A 180 -7.74 -15.80 2.17
C ASP A 180 -6.21 -15.80 2.23
N ALA A 181 -5.57 -15.43 1.13
CA ALA A 181 -4.12 -15.43 1.00
C ALA A 181 -3.47 -14.04 1.22
N ALA A 182 -4.25 -13.07 1.69
CA ALA A 182 -3.83 -11.69 1.92
C ALA A 182 -3.02 -11.08 0.77
N LEU A 183 -3.40 -11.38 -0.49
CA LEU A 183 -2.62 -11.00 -1.66
C LEU A 183 -2.66 -9.49 -1.93
N ARG A 184 -1.51 -8.94 -2.31
CA ARG A 184 -1.49 -7.60 -2.91
C ARG A 184 -2.14 -7.65 -4.29
N ARG A 185 -2.75 -6.54 -4.72
CA ARG A 185 -3.38 -6.43 -6.04
C ARG A 185 -2.48 -6.93 -7.18
N ALA A 186 -1.20 -6.56 -7.16
CA ALA A 186 -0.25 -6.98 -8.19
C ALA A 186 0.05 -8.48 -8.11
N GLU A 187 0.19 -9.04 -6.92
CA GLU A 187 0.41 -10.46 -6.70
C GLU A 187 -0.78 -11.26 -7.24
N LEU A 188 -2.01 -10.89 -6.86
CA LEU A 188 -3.25 -11.54 -7.32
C LEU A 188 -3.39 -11.53 -8.85
N CYS A 189 -3.26 -10.36 -9.48
CA CYS A 189 -3.44 -10.24 -10.93
C CYS A 189 -2.30 -10.91 -11.74
N SER A 190 -1.16 -11.16 -11.11
CA SER A 190 0.00 -11.79 -11.75
C SER A 190 0.09 -13.29 -11.49
N LEU A 191 -0.88 -13.90 -10.79
CA LEU A 191 -0.93 -15.35 -10.60
C LEU A 191 -0.99 -16.07 -11.94
N ARG A 192 -0.30 -17.19 -12.01
CA ARG A 192 -0.29 -18.09 -13.16
C ARG A 192 -0.93 -19.43 -12.79
N THR A 193 -1.30 -20.20 -13.78
CA THR A 193 -1.83 -21.56 -13.59
C THR A 193 -0.86 -22.45 -12.81
N ASP A 194 0.45 -22.26 -13.00
CA ASP A 194 1.51 -23.05 -12.37
C ASP A 194 1.81 -22.58 -10.92
N ASP A 195 1.22 -21.48 -10.49
CA ASP A 195 1.34 -20.97 -9.12
C ASP A 195 0.30 -21.60 -8.17
N VAL A 196 -0.63 -22.41 -8.69
CA VAL A 196 -1.73 -23.02 -7.94
C VAL A 196 -1.46 -24.50 -7.71
N ASP A 197 -1.47 -24.92 -6.45
CA ASP A 197 -1.54 -26.33 -6.03
C ASP A 197 -2.94 -26.61 -5.46
N PRO A 198 -3.90 -27.11 -6.28
CA PRO A 198 -5.25 -27.36 -5.81
C PRO A 198 -5.33 -28.49 -4.79
N GLY A 199 -4.45 -29.49 -4.90
CA GLY A 199 -4.44 -30.64 -4.01
C GLY A 199 -4.11 -30.28 -2.56
N ARG A 200 -3.19 -29.34 -2.37
CA ARG A 200 -2.79 -28.82 -1.06
C ARG A 200 -3.48 -27.51 -0.68
N ARG A 201 -4.26 -26.92 -1.59
CA ARG A 201 -4.86 -25.59 -1.45
C ARG A 201 -3.83 -24.52 -1.13
N MET A 202 -2.74 -24.47 -1.91
CA MET A 202 -1.64 -23.54 -1.74
C MET A 202 -1.45 -22.70 -3.00
N LEU A 203 -1.01 -21.46 -2.79
CA LEU A 203 -0.60 -20.52 -3.83
C LEU A 203 0.86 -20.15 -3.65
N ARG A 204 1.63 -20.22 -4.72
CA ARG A 204 2.97 -19.68 -4.80
C ARG A 204 2.92 -18.22 -5.24
N VAL A 205 3.41 -17.32 -4.42
CA VAL A 205 3.58 -15.90 -4.76
C VAL A 205 5.04 -15.69 -5.14
N ARG A 206 5.31 -15.62 -6.42
CA ARG A 206 6.65 -15.58 -7.02
C ARG A 206 7.40 -14.32 -6.62
N ALA A 207 8.74 -14.40 -6.49
CA ALA A 207 9.61 -13.31 -6.06
C ALA A 207 9.53 -12.07 -6.97
N GLU A 208 9.45 -12.27 -8.29
CA GLU A 208 9.43 -11.20 -9.29
C GLU A 208 8.18 -10.31 -9.25
N VAL A 209 7.05 -10.84 -8.71
CA VAL A 209 5.80 -10.08 -8.57
C VAL A 209 5.69 -9.40 -7.20
N THR A 210 6.59 -9.70 -6.27
CA THR A 210 6.58 -9.13 -4.93
C THR A 210 7.42 -7.86 -4.84
N LYS A 211 6.99 -6.90 -4.04
CA LYS A 211 7.76 -5.67 -3.77
C LYS A 211 9.13 -5.95 -3.15
N ASN A 212 9.23 -7.03 -2.39
CA ASN A 212 10.43 -7.37 -1.61
C ASN A 212 11.30 -8.44 -2.29
N ARG A 213 10.96 -8.88 -3.52
CA ARG A 213 11.65 -9.93 -4.28
C ARG A 213 11.85 -11.22 -3.47
N ARG A 214 10.87 -11.57 -2.63
CA ARG A 214 10.84 -12.82 -1.85
C ARG A 214 9.63 -13.65 -2.25
N GLU A 215 9.88 -14.88 -2.60
CA GLU A 215 8.85 -15.87 -2.84
C GLU A 215 8.22 -16.28 -1.51
N ARG A 216 6.93 -16.63 -1.53
CA ARG A 216 6.23 -17.27 -0.43
C ARG A 216 5.12 -18.15 -0.94
N THR A 217 4.78 -19.15 -0.16
CA THR A 217 3.61 -20.00 -0.37
C THR A 217 2.58 -19.69 0.69
N VAL A 218 1.33 -19.51 0.28
CA VAL A 218 0.22 -19.15 1.18
C VAL A 218 -0.97 -20.07 0.94
N PRO A 219 -1.68 -20.52 2.00
CA PRO A 219 -2.88 -21.33 1.86
C PRO A 219 -4.09 -20.50 1.45
N TYR A 220 -5.11 -21.20 0.97
CA TYR A 220 -6.47 -20.69 0.81
C TYR A 220 -7.49 -21.70 1.33
N SER A 221 -8.68 -21.22 1.69
CA SER A 221 -9.74 -22.00 2.32
C SER A 221 -10.40 -23.03 1.37
N ALA A 222 -11.04 -24.04 1.93
CA ALA A 222 -11.78 -25.02 1.14
C ALA A 222 -12.92 -24.37 0.32
N PRO A 223 -13.75 -23.44 0.83
CA PRO A 223 -14.74 -22.72 0.03
C PRO A 223 -14.13 -21.97 -1.16
N THR A 224 -13.00 -21.31 -0.96
CA THR A 224 -12.26 -20.66 -2.06
C THR A 224 -11.76 -21.68 -3.07
N GLY A 225 -11.37 -22.88 -2.64
CA GLY A 225 -11.00 -23.99 -3.51
C GLY A 225 -12.15 -24.42 -4.42
N VAL A 226 -13.38 -24.47 -3.93
CA VAL A 226 -14.58 -24.76 -4.74
C VAL A 226 -14.79 -23.69 -5.82
N LEU A 227 -14.72 -22.41 -5.44
CA LEU A 227 -14.81 -21.28 -6.38
C LEU A 227 -13.70 -21.35 -7.44
N LEU A 228 -12.48 -21.68 -7.02
CA LEU A 228 -11.33 -21.79 -7.92
C LEU A 228 -11.51 -22.93 -8.93
N THR A 229 -12.00 -24.09 -8.49
CA THR A 229 -12.31 -25.21 -9.38
C THR A 229 -13.35 -24.82 -10.42
N GLY A 230 -14.43 -24.17 -10.01
CA GLY A 230 -15.44 -23.65 -10.94
C GLY A 230 -14.87 -22.62 -11.93
N TYR A 231 -13.99 -21.76 -11.46
CA TYR A 231 -13.31 -20.81 -12.33
C TYR A 231 -12.34 -21.49 -13.32
N LEU A 232 -11.56 -22.48 -12.88
CA LEU A 232 -10.66 -23.22 -13.77
C LEU A 232 -11.42 -23.95 -14.90
N ALA A 233 -12.59 -24.52 -14.59
CA ALA A 233 -13.48 -25.05 -15.61
C ALA A 233 -13.96 -23.98 -16.61
N ARG A 234 -14.38 -22.82 -16.12
CA ARG A 234 -14.75 -21.67 -16.96
C ARG A 234 -13.56 -21.16 -17.77
N ARG A 235 -12.37 -21.02 -17.14
CA ARG A 235 -11.15 -20.59 -17.81
C ARG A 235 -10.78 -21.51 -18.97
N ALA A 236 -10.96 -22.83 -18.81
CA ALA A 236 -10.65 -23.81 -19.85
C ALA A 236 -11.52 -23.64 -21.13
N THR A 237 -12.69 -23.01 -21.03
CA THR A 237 -13.50 -22.64 -22.21
C THR A 237 -12.97 -21.41 -22.94
N ILE A 238 -12.12 -20.58 -22.27
CA ILE A 238 -11.47 -19.39 -22.85
C ILE A 238 -10.10 -19.76 -23.39
N SER A 239 -9.27 -20.42 -22.57
CA SER A 239 -7.93 -20.88 -22.93
C SER A 239 -7.50 -22.04 -22.04
N ARG A 240 -7.00 -23.11 -22.67
CA ARG A 240 -6.37 -24.26 -21.99
C ARG A 240 -4.87 -24.08 -21.81
N ALA A 241 -4.29 -23.01 -22.37
CA ALA A 241 -2.87 -22.75 -22.28
C ALA A 241 -2.44 -22.45 -20.84
N ARG A 242 -1.25 -22.92 -20.46
CA ARG A 242 -0.59 -22.48 -19.22
C ARG A 242 -0.24 -20.99 -19.33
N GLY A 243 -0.30 -20.28 -18.23
CA GLY A 243 0.00 -18.85 -18.25
C GLY A 243 -0.78 -18.07 -17.21
N PRO A 244 -1.20 -16.83 -17.50
CA PRO A 244 -1.98 -16.01 -16.56
C PRO A 244 -3.21 -16.76 -16.05
N LEU A 245 -3.39 -16.76 -14.71
CA LEU A 245 -4.53 -17.44 -14.10
C LEU A 245 -5.82 -16.74 -14.48
N PHE A 246 -5.88 -15.41 -14.32
CA PHE A 246 -7.09 -14.61 -14.56
C PHE A 246 -7.07 -13.98 -15.95
N LEU A 247 -8.08 -14.36 -16.74
CA LEU A 247 -8.25 -13.90 -18.12
C LEU A 247 -9.40 -12.90 -18.23
N SER A 248 -9.31 -12.01 -19.21
CA SER A 248 -10.38 -11.10 -19.57
C SER A 248 -11.50 -11.86 -20.33
N GLU A 249 -12.74 -11.60 -19.96
CA GLU A 249 -13.95 -12.09 -20.66
C GLU A 249 -14.61 -10.97 -21.48
N SER A 250 -13.96 -9.80 -21.55
CA SER A 250 -14.46 -8.68 -22.36
C SER A 250 -14.28 -8.94 -23.84
N ARG A 251 -15.26 -8.56 -24.67
CA ARG A 251 -15.18 -8.67 -26.14
C ARG A 251 -13.94 -8.00 -26.73
N ARG A 252 -13.47 -6.91 -26.11
CA ARG A 252 -12.34 -6.11 -26.61
C ARG A 252 -10.99 -6.81 -26.48
N ASN A 253 -10.80 -7.59 -25.41
CA ASN A 253 -9.53 -8.24 -25.07
C ASN A 253 -9.75 -9.62 -24.45
N HIS A 254 -10.65 -10.40 -25.09
CA HIS A 254 -10.98 -11.75 -24.65
C HIS A 254 -9.76 -12.66 -24.62
N GLY A 255 -9.56 -13.39 -23.52
CA GLY A 255 -8.43 -14.28 -23.33
C GLY A 255 -7.11 -13.60 -22.89
N GLU A 256 -7.02 -12.28 -22.93
CA GLU A 256 -5.85 -11.56 -22.47
C GLU A 256 -5.76 -11.54 -20.93
N PRO A 257 -4.55 -11.38 -20.35
CA PRO A 257 -4.37 -11.27 -18.90
C PRO A 257 -5.22 -10.15 -18.31
N LEU A 258 -5.84 -10.40 -17.16
CA LEU A 258 -6.60 -9.37 -16.46
C LEU A 258 -5.65 -8.28 -15.91
N THR A 259 -5.93 -7.02 -16.26
CA THR A 259 -5.09 -5.91 -15.81
C THR A 259 -5.39 -5.49 -14.37
N LEU A 260 -4.40 -4.90 -13.71
CA LEU A 260 -4.56 -4.28 -12.38
C LEU A 260 -5.69 -3.25 -12.34
N TRP A 261 -5.85 -2.51 -13.43
CA TRP A 261 -6.86 -1.47 -13.53
C TRP A 261 -8.27 -2.06 -13.63
N THR A 262 -8.44 -3.12 -14.42
CA THR A 262 -9.72 -3.83 -14.53
C THR A 262 -10.15 -4.39 -13.18
N TRP A 263 -9.24 -5.03 -12.44
CA TRP A 263 -9.54 -5.52 -11.09
C TRP A 263 -9.92 -4.38 -10.13
N SER A 264 -9.20 -3.26 -10.18
CA SER A 264 -9.56 -2.09 -9.35
C SER A 264 -10.93 -1.54 -9.67
N LYS A 265 -11.36 -1.56 -10.95
CA LYS A 265 -12.72 -1.16 -11.35
C LYS A 265 -13.79 -2.12 -10.83
N VAL A 266 -13.53 -3.43 -10.90
CA VAL A 266 -14.43 -4.45 -10.35
C VAL A 266 -14.65 -4.21 -8.86
N VAL A 267 -13.56 -4.10 -8.09
CA VAL A 267 -13.65 -3.86 -6.64
C VAL A 267 -14.35 -2.52 -6.33
N ARG A 268 -14.07 -1.46 -7.10
CA ARG A 268 -14.76 -0.17 -6.92
C ARG A 268 -16.26 -0.27 -7.18
N ARG A 269 -16.67 -1.01 -8.21
CA ARG A 269 -18.09 -1.24 -8.52
C ARG A 269 -18.79 -1.99 -7.38
N ILE A 270 -18.19 -3.08 -6.89
CA ILE A 270 -18.71 -3.83 -5.73
C ILE A 270 -18.83 -2.92 -4.51
N ALA A 271 -17.80 -2.14 -4.21
CA ALA A 271 -17.77 -1.22 -3.09
C ALA A 271 -18.90 -0.17 -3.14
N LEU A 272 -19.13 0.42 -4.31
CA LEU A 272 -20.21 1.40 -4.52
C LEU A 272 -21.60 0.76 -4.40
N ALA A 273 -21.80 -0.41 -5.00
CA ALA A 273 -23.07 -1.12 -4.94
C ALA A 273 -23.41 -1.60 -3.51
N ALA A 274 -22.38 -1.93 -2.71
CA ALA A 274 -22.55 -2.29 -1.31
C ALA A 274 -22.66 -1.07 -0.36
N GLY A 275 -22.59 0.16 -0.86
CA GLY A 275 -22.57 1.36 -0.01
C GLY A 275 -21.30 1.54 0.82
N VAL A 276 -20.22 0.80 0.52
CA VAL A 276 -18.96 0.78 1.27
C VAL A 276 -17.85 1.45 0.45
N GLU A 277 -17.98 2.75 0.17
CA GLU A 277 -17.13 3.49 -0.76
C GLU A 277 -15.62 3.44 -0.45
N ARG A 278 -15.25 3.28 0.82
CA ARG A 278 -13.85 3.19 1.27
C ARG A 278 -13.20 1.85 0.95
N PHE A 279 -14.00 0.84 0.58
CA PHE A 279 -13.48 -0.49 0.25
C PHE A 279 -12.63 -0.46 -1.03
N SER A 280 -11.47 -1.08 -0.97
CA SER A 280 -10.46 -1.06 -2.03
C SER A 280 -9.78 -2.42 -2.18
N THR A 281 -8.96 -2.58 -3.22
CA THR A 281 -8.18 -3.80 -3.44
C THR A 281 -7.15 -4.12 -2.34
N HIS A 282 -6.85 -3.18 -1.44
CA HIS A 282 -5.98 -3.41 -0.28
C HIS A 282 -6.78 -3.75 0.98
N THR A 283 -8.07 -3.43 1.01
CA THR A 283 -8.93 -3.62 2.18
C THR A 283 -9.06 -5.09 2.55
N THR A 284 -9.20 -6.01 1.56
CA THR A 284 -9.25 -7.45 1.79
C THR A 284 -8.03 -7.96 2.53
N ARG A 285 -6.84 -7.48 2.14
CA ARG A 285 -5.59 -7.84 2.81
C ARG A 285 -5.52 -7.26 4.22
N HIS A 286 -5.93 -6.00 4.41
CA HIS A 286 -5.97 -5.39 5.73
C HIS A 286 -6.92 -6.15 6.65
N LEU A 287 -8.09 -6.50 6.16
CA LEU A 287 -9.09 -7.27 6.90
C LEU A 287 -8.54 -8.65 7.29
N CYS A 288 -8.03 -9.44 6.33
CA CYS A 288 -7.45 -10.75 6.61
C CYS A 288 -6.36 -10.68 7.69
N LEU A 289 -5.39 -9.76 7.56
CA LEU A 289 -4.30 -9.67 8.54
C LEU A 289 -4.77 -9.20 9.91
N THR A 290 -5.83 -8.39 9.97
CA THR A 290 -6.47 -8.00 11.25
C THR A 290 -7.20 -9.20 11.85
N ASP A 291 -7.91 -9.98 11.04
CA ASP A 291 -8.62 -11.18 11.52
C ASP A 291 -7.63 -12.24 12.04
N LEU A 292 -6.48 -12.44 11.37
CA LEU A 292 -5.42 -13.29 11.89
C LEU A 292 -4.88 -12.79 13.25
N ALA A 293 -4.71 -11.48 13.41
CA ALA A 293 -4.29 -10.89 14.67
C ALA A 293 -5.36 -11.09 15.77
N ARG A 294 -6.65 -10.93 15.43
CA ARG A 294 -7.78 -11.20 16.32
C ARG A 294 -7.86 -12.65 16.76
N MET A 295 -7.52 -13.58 15.86
CA MET A 295 -7.41 -15.02 16.17
C MET A 295 -6.19 -15.37 17.02
N GLY A 296 -5.36 -14.39 17.39
CA GLY A 296 -4.20 -14.60 18.24
C GLY A 296 -2.95 -15.10 17.52
N TRP A 297 -2.88 -14.96 16.20
CA TRP A 297 -1.65 -15.28 15.48
C TRP A 297 -0.49 -14.39 15.93
N GLU A 298 0.66 -14.98 16.09
CA GLU A 298 1.88 -14.24 16.42
C GLU A 298 2.27 -13.25 15.31
N LEU A 299 2.81 -12.10 15.71
CA LEU A 299 3.26 -11.03 14.82
C LEU A 299 4.17 -11.53 13.71
N HIS A 300 5.10 -12.43 14.04
CA HIS A 300 6.07 -13.00 13.10
C HIS A 300 5.39 -13.90 12.06
N ALA A 301 4.42 -14.72 12.48
CA ALA A 301 3.63 -15.57 11.61
C ALA A 301 2.80 -14.74 10.62
N ILE A 302 2.13 -13.67 11.10
CA ILE A 302 1.39 -12.73 10.24
C ILE A 302 2.34 -12.01 9.27
N ALA A 303 3.52 -11.57 9.72
CA ALA A 303 4.50 -10.92 8.87
C ALA A 303 5.00 -11.84 7.74
N THR A 304 5.26 -13.10 8.05
CA THR A 304 5.70 -14.13 7.11
C THR A 304 4.60 -14.43 6.10
N PHE A 305 3.38 -14.67 6.55
CA PHE A 305 2.20 -14.89 5.71
C PHE A 305 1.95 -13.72 4.75
N ALA A 306 2.00 -12.51 5.27
CA ALA A 306 1.85 -11.28 4.50
C ALA A 306 3.02 -10.99 3.54
N GLY A 307 4.18 -11.59 3.76
CA GLY A 307 5.42 -11.23 3.06
C GLY A 307 5.85 -9.79 3.40
N HIS A 308 5.81 -9.40 4.67
CA HIS A 308 6.36 -8.13 5.13
C HIS A 308 7.87 -8.27 5.37
N ARG A 309 8.64 -7.28 4.91
CA ARG A 309 10.09 -7.23 5.17
C ARG A 309 10.39 -6.80 6.60
N ASN A 310 9.53 -5.93 7.13
CA ASN A 310 9.66 -5.34 8.45
C ASN A 310 8.39 -5.61 9.25
N THR A 311 8.53 -6.08 10.47
CA THR A 311 7.44 -6.34 11.42
C THR A 311 6.69 -5.08 11.82
N ASP A 312 7.31 -3.89 11.75
CA ASP A 312 6.63 -2.61 11.99
C ASP A 312 5.38 -2.43 11.12
N THR A 313 5.42 -2.95 9.88
CA THR A 313 4.26 -2.93 8.99
C THR A 313 3.14 -3.84 9.49
N THR A 314 3.46 -4.86 10.30
CA THR A 314 2.49 -5.81 10.83
C THR A 314 1.91 -5.33 12.16
N LEU A 315 2.66 -4.55 12.95
CA LEU A 315 2.20 -3.99 14.22
C LEU A 315 0.89 -3.20 14.10
N GLN A 316 0.67 -2.52 12.96
CA GLN A 316 -0.58 -1.79 12.72
C GLN A 316 -1.85 -2.68 12.79
N TYR A 317 -1.74 -3.98 12.49
CA TYR A 317 -2.88 -4.90 12.54
C TYR A 317 -3.17 -5.36 13.97
N ILE A 318 -2.15 -5.43 14.82
CA ILE A 318 -2.33 -5.68 16.25
C ILE A 318 -3.07 -4.51 16.90
N HIS A 319 -2.71 -3.26 16.56
CA HIS A 319 -3.42 -2.07 17.05
C HIS A 319 -4.87 -1.98 16.54
N LEU A 320 -5.20 -2.58 15.40
CA LEU A 320 -6.59 -2.66 14.91
C LEU A 320 -7.42 -3.71 15.67
N SER A 321 -6.78 -4.63 16.38
CA SER A 321 -7.42 -5.62 17.24
C SER A 321 -7.68 -5.12 18.66
N ASP A 322 -7.49 -3.82 18.96
CA ASP A 322 -7.55 -3.24 20.31
C ASP A 322 -8.91 -3.37 21.01
N ARG A 323 -10.01 -3.63 20.28
CA ARG A 323 -11.27 -4.06 20.91
C ARG A 323 -11.11 -5.37 21.66
N ASP A 324 -10.28 -6.30 21.14
CA ASP A 324 -9.94 -7.55 21.80
C ASP A 324 -8.98 -7.35 22.98
N LEU A 325 -8.25 -6.22 23.05
CA LEU A 325 -7.35 -5.95 24.17
C LEU A 325 -8.10 -5.72 25.45
N ALA A 326 -9.21 -4.99 25.40
CA ALA A 326 -10.10 -4.79 26.56
C ALA A 326 -10.71 -6.12 27.02
N ASP A 327 -11.18 -6.96 26.08
CA ASP A 327 -11.75 -8.28 26.38
C ASP A 327 -10.68 -9.27 26.90
N LYS A 328 -9.48 -9.25 26.33
CA LYS A 328 -8.34 -10.05 26.82
C LYS A 328 -7.88 -9.58 28.19
N LEU A 329 -7.86 -8.26 28.42
CA LEU A 329 -7.52 -7.70 29.72
C LEU A 329 -8.57 -8.07 30.75
N ALA A 330 -9.87 -7.93 30.43
CA ALA A 330 -10.95 -8.32 31.30
C ALA A 330 -10.86 -9.81 31.70
N LYS A 331 -10.72 -10.72 30.70
CA LYS A 331 -10.56 -12.17 30.96
C LYS A 331 -9.28 -12.49 31.73
N GLY A 332 -8.17 -11.82 31.43
CA GLY A 332 -6.91 -12.01 32.17
C GLY A 332 -7.00 -11.45 33.58
N MET A 333 -7.66 -10.30 33.78
CA MET A 333 -7.86 -9.71 35.09
C MET A 333 -8.81 -10.54 35.96
N ASP A 334 -9.88 -11.08 35.40
CA ASP A 334 -10.79 -11.98 36.11
C ASP A 334 -10.05 -13.20 36.66
N HIS A 335 -9.12 -13.75 35.91
CA HIS A 335 -8.38 -14.93 36.34
C HIS A 335 -7.20 -14.63 37.28
N ILE A 336 -6.43 -13.56 37.01
CA ILE A 336 -5.21 -13.22 37.74
C ILE A 336 -5.49 -12.34 38.97
N HIS A 337 -6.52 -11.53 38.95
CA HIS A 337 -6.73 -10.46 39.90
C HIS A 337 -8.07 -10.56 40.68
N ALA A 338 -8.88 -11.61 40.50
CA ALA A 338 -10.15 -11.76 41.22
C ALA A 338 -9.97 -11.53 42.72
N TRP A 339 -8.94 -12.11 43.35
CA TRP A 339 -8.60 -11.91 44.74
C TRP A 339 -8.15 -10.47 45.07
N ARG A 340 -7.40 -9.80 44.14
CA ARG A 340 -6.95 -8.41 44.35
C ARG A 340 -8.11 -7.42 44.27
N VAL A 341 -9.04 -7.64 43.32
CA VAL A 341 -10.26 -6.83 43.21
C VAL A 341 -11.11 -7.00 44.45
N ALA A 342 -11.31 -8.23 44.93
CA ALA A 342 -12.02 -8.50 46.17
C ALA A 342 -11.39 -7.76 47.35
N MET A 343 -10.07 -7.77 47.49
CA MET A 343 -9.37 -7.03 48.55
C MET A 343 -9.49 -5.50 48.41
N LEU A 344 -9.47 -4.98 47.19
CA LEU A 344 -9.54 -3.54 46.94
C LEU A 344 -10.97 -3.00 47.07
N THR A 345 -11.96 -3.81 46.78
CA THR A 345 -13.39 -3.44 46.87
C THR A 345 -14.03 -3.78 48.20
N GLY A 346 -13.30 -4.41 49.11
CA GLY A 346 -13.83 -4.86 50.40
C GLY A 346 -14.87 -5.99 50.27
N ALA A 347 -14.97 -6.62 49.11
CA ALA A 347 -15.85 -7.77 48.92
C ALA A 347 -15.14 -9.02 49.49
N GLU A 348 -15.74 -9.66 50.48
CA GLU A 348 -15.26 -10.94 51.01
C GLU A 348 -15.20 -11.98 49.87
N ALA A 349 -14.06 -12.60 49.69
CA ALA A 349 -13.90 -13.73 48.77
C ALA A 349 -14.81 -14.86 49.28
N THR A 350 -16.00 -14.97 48.73
CA THR A 350 -16.81 -16.18 48.92
C THR A 350 -16.09 -17.34 48.25
N GLY A 351 -15.33 -18.06 49.08
CA GLY A 351 -14.62 -19.28 48.69
C GLY A 351 -15.64 -20.34 48.30
N THR A 352 -15.41 -20.92 47.14
CA THR A 352 -15.78 -22.29 46.86
C THR A 352 -14.54 -23.02 46.36
N ALA A 353 -13.79 -23.52 47.32
CA ALA A 353 -12.95 -24.71 47.07
C ALA A 353 -13.91 -25.89 46.90
N LYS A 354 -13.87 -26.50 45.73
CA LYS A 354 -14.13 -27.94 45.55
C LYS A 354 -13.40 -28.38 44.27
#